data_44d7952fcc849a57caa79c04a5d383ec
#
_entry.id   44d7952fcc849a57caa79c04a5d383ec
#
_cell.length_a   1.000
_cell.length_b   1.000
_cell.length_c   1.000
_cell.angle_alpha   90.00
_cell.angle_beta   90.00
_cell.angle_gamma   90.00
#
_symmetry.space_group_name_H-M   'P 1'
#
loop_
_entity.id
_entity.type
_entity.pdbx_description
1 polymer ?
#
loop_
_entity_poly.entity_id
_entity_poly.type
_entity_poly.pdbx_seq_one_letter_code
_entity_poly.pdbx_strand_id
1 'polypeptide(L)'
;MGTKAADVAWASRERFEQIRHEVECSIAPEVCVEVFSPGNTAQEMREKQGLYFEAGAEEVWYCDEDGRLSFFDAEGPLATSRLFPEFPQNIEL
;
A
#
# COMPACT_ATOMS: atom_id res chain seq x y z
N MET A 1 -20.90 -2.18 -1.63
CA MET A 1 -19.68 -1.90 -2.36
C MET A 1 -18.45 -2.29 -1.56
N GLY A 2 -17.62 -3.10 -2.11
CA GLY A 2 -16.45 -3.57 -1.40
C GLY A 2 -15.30 -2.56 -1.37
N THR A 3 -14.45 -2.68 -0.38
CA THR A 3 -13.21 -1.94 -0.33
C THR A 3 -12.26 -2.54 -1.37
N LYS A 4 -11.54 -1.69 -2.07
CA LYS A 4 -10.54 -2.19 -3.02
C LYS A 4 -9.40 -2.84 -2.26
N ALA A 5 -8.97 -4.00 -2.73
CA ALA A 5 -7.86 -4.71 -2.12
C ALA A 5 -6.55 -4.28 -2.78
N ALA A 6 -5.49 -4.20 -2.00
CA ALA A 6 -4.16 -3.98 -2.54
C ALA A 6 -3.67 -5.25 -3.24
N ASP A 7 -2.79 -5.09 -4.24
CA ASP A 7 -2.23 -6.24 -4.95
C ASP A 7 -1.36 -7.07 -4.02
N VAL A 8 -0.60 -6.40 -3.15
CA VAL A 8 0.21 -7.04 -2.10
C VAL A 8 0.06 -6.20 -0.84
N ALA A 9 0.12 -6.84 0.30
CA ALA A 9 -0.01 -6.11 1.56
C ALA A 9 0.81 -6.79 2.65
N TRP A 10 1.23 -5.98 3.62
CA TRP A 10 1.87 -6.49 4.82
C TRP A 10 1.13 -5.94 6.03
N ALA A 11 0.91 -6.80 7.00
CA ALA A 11 0.29 -6.39 8.26
C ALA A 11 1.08 -7.00 9.42
N SER A 12 1.22 -6.23 10.49
CA SER A 12 1.77 -6.75 11.73
C SER A 12 0.80 -7.79 12.31
N ARG A 13 1.28 -8.60 13.25
CA ARG A 13 0.43 -9.57 13.90
C ARG A 13 -0.79 -8.91 14.56
N GLU A 14 -0.57 -7.78 15.23
CA GLU A 14 -1.65 -7.05 15.87
C GLU A 14 -2.68 -6.54 14.89
N ARG A 15 -2.22 -5.97 13.78
CA ARG A 15 -3.12 -5.45 12.74
C ARG A 15 -3.87 -6.60 12.07
N PHE A 16 -3.18 -7.70 11.81
CA PHE A 16 -3.80 -8.88 11.21
C PHE A 16 -4.93 -9.42 12.10
N GLU A 17 -4.71 -9.45 13.42
CA GLU A 17 -5.75 -9.90 14.35
C GLU A 17 -6.97 -8.99 14.30
N GLN A 18 -6.77 -7.68 14.16
CA GLN A 18 -7.88 -6.75 14.01
C GLN A 18 -8.64 -7.00 12.70
N ILE A 19 -7.93 -7.16 11.61
CA ILE A 19 -8.52 -7.35 10.28
C ILE A 19 -9.33 -8.63 10.20
N ARG A 20 -8.80 -9.72 10.72
CA ARG A 20 -9.45 -11.03 10.60
C ARG A 20 -10.76 -11.13 11.37
N HIS A 21 -10.98 -10.26 12.35
CA HIS A 21 -12.21 -10.24 13.12
C HIS A 21 -13.27 -9.31 12.53
N GLU A 22 -12.93 -8.58 11.47
CA GLU A 22 -13.88 -7.71 10.82
C GLU A 22 -14.71 -8.46 9.80
N VAL A 23 -16.01 -8.23 9.81
CA VAL A 23 -16.90 -8.80 8.81
C VAL A 23 -16.67 -8.10 7.46
N GLU A 24 -16.47 -6.79 7.52
CA GLU A 24 -16.10 -5.99 6.37
C GLU A 24 -14.69 -5.49 6.63
N CYS A 25 -13.85 -5.53 5.59
CA CYS A 25 -12.45 -5.13 5.74
C CYS A 25 -12.36 -3.60 5.76
N SER A 26 -12.68 -3.00 6.91
CA SER A 26 -12.65 -1.55 7.09
C SER A 26 -11.29 -1.05 7.58
N ILE A 27 -10.42 -1.96 8.01
CA ILE A 27 -9.09 -1.63 8.50
C ILE A 27 -8.07 -2.09 7.48
N ALA A 28 -7.24 -1.16 6.99
CA ALA A 28 -6.21 -1.49 6.02
C ALA A 28 -5.00 -2.14 6.71
N PRO A 29 -4.26 -2.99 6.00
CA PRO A 29 -2.92 -3.38 6.43
C PRO A 29 -2.03 -2.14 6.57
N GLU A 30 -0.97 -2.25 7.35
CA GLU A 30 -0.08 -1.12 7.56
C GLU A 30 0.64 -0.70 6.28
N VAL A 31 0.99 -1.68 5.45
CA VAL A 31 1.61 -1.41 4.14
C VAL A 31 0.74 -2.01 3.04
N CYS A 32 0.33 -1.17 2.12
CA CYS A 32 -0.43 -1.59 0.94
C CYS A 32 0.45 -1.35 -0.29
N VAL A 33 0.67 -2.37 -1.10
CA VAL A 33 1.50 -2.29 -2.29
C VAL A 33 0.65 -2.48 -3.53
N GLU A 34 0.74 -1.53 -4.46
CA GLU A 34 0.05 -1.59 -5.73
C GLU A 34 1.05 -1.77 -6.85
N VAL A 35 0.79 -2.72 -7.73
CA VAL A 35 1.60 -2.90 -8.95
C VAL A 35 1.03 -1.98 -10.01
N PHE A 36 1.84 -1.06 -10.48
CA PHE A 36 1.43 -0.09 -11.49
C PHE A 36 1.53 -0.72 -12.87
N SER A 37 0.45 -0.71 -13.61
CA SER A 37 0.42 -1.26 -14.96
C SER A 37 0.01 -0.17 -15.96
N PRO A 38 0.28 -0.37 -17.27
CA PRO A 38 0.01 0.66 -18.28
C PRO A 38 -1.43 1.16 -18.35
N GLY A 39 -2.37 0.36 -17.88
CA GLY A 39 -3.78 0.76 -17.86
C GLY A 39 -4.18 1.65 -16.70
N ASN A 40 -3.29 1.85 -15.73
CA ASN A 40 -3.60 2.66 -14.56
C ASN A 40 -3.32 4.13 -14.82
N THR A 41 -4.15 5.00 -14.24
CA THR A 41 -3.94 6.43 -14.32
C THR A 41 -3.41 6.95 -12.99
N ALA A 42 -2.75 8.10 -13.01
CA ALA A 42 -2.26 8.74 -11.79
C ALA A 42 -3.43 9.08 -10.85
N GLN A 43 -4.57 9.46 -11.42
CA GLN A 43 -5.75 9.78 -10.62
C GLN A 43 -6.28 8.54 -9.88
N GLU A 44 -6.36 7.39 -10.56
CA GLU A 44 -6.78 6.15 -9.92
C GLU A 44 -5.86 5.77 -8.77
N MET A 45 -4.57 5.92 -8.96
CA MET A 45 -3.60 5.58 -7.93
C MET A 45 -3.74 6.50 -6.72
N ARG A 46 -3.97 7.79 -6.93
CA ARG A 46 -4.18 8.73 -5.83
C ARG A 46 -5.48 8.44 -5.07
N GLU A 47 -6.52 8.05 -5.77
CA GLU A 47 -7.78 7.69 -5.13
C GLU A 47 -7.63 6.46 -4.24
N LYS A 48 -6.93 5.44 -4.74
CA LYS A 48 -6.65 4.24 -3.97
C LYS A 48 -5.80 4.57 -2.75
N GLN A 49 -4.77 5.40 -2.94
CA GLN A 49 -3.90 5.83 -1.85
C GLN A 49 -4.70 6.50 -0.74
N GLY A 50 -5.60 7.40 -1.11
CA GLY A 50 -6.46 8.08 -0.15
C GLY A 50 -7.33 7.11 0.63
N LEU A 51 -7.91 6.12 -0.04
CA LEU A 51 -8.74 5.11 0.60
C LEU A 51 -7.95 4.27 1.60
N TYR A 52 -6.73 3.89 1.23
CA TYR A 52 -5.88 3.09 2.12
C TYR A 52 -5.50 3.87 3.37
N PHE A 53 -5.13 5.15 3.22
CA PHE A 53 -4.78 5.97 4.38
C PHE A 53 -5.99 6.25 5.26
N GLU A 54 -7.15 6.48 4.68
CA GLU A 54 -8.38 6.64 5.45
C GLU A 54 -8.70 5.40 6.27
N ALA A 55 -8.39 4.22 5.74
CA ALA A 55 -8.62 2.96 6.43
C ALA A 55 -7.53 2.61 7.43
N GLY A 56 -6.50 3.45 7.55
CA GLY A 56 -5.47 3.29 8.57
C GLY A 56 -4.13 2.75 8.10
N ALA A 57 -3.91 2.65 6.79
CA ALA A 57 -2.60 2.26 6.27
C ALA A 57 -1.55 3.29 6.70
N GLU A 58 -0.37 2.83 7.02
CA GLU A 58 0.73 3.73 7.39
C GLU A 58 1.57 4.09 6.18
N GLU A 59 1.73 3.15 5.23
CA GLU A 59 2.46 3.40 3.99
C GLU A 59 1.74 2.77 2.81
N VAL A 60 1.87 3.40 1.67
CA VAL A 60 1.42 2.86 0.39
C VAL A 60 2.61 2.88 -0.56
N TRP A 61 2.89 1.75 -1.16
CA TRP A 61 4.02 1.59 -2.08
C TRP A 61 3.49 1.30 -3.48
N TYR A 62 4.20 1.78 -4.47
CA TYR A 62 3.90 1.45 -5.87
C TYR A 62 5.10 0.77 -6.48
N CYS A 63 4.85 -0.31 -7.23
CA CYS A 63 5.87 -1.03 -7.97
C CYS A 63 5.56 -0.87 -9.45
N ASP A 64 6.48 -0.32 -10.23
CA ASP A 64 6.26 -0.17 -11.66
C ASP A 64 6.69 -1.43 -12.42
N GLU A 65 6.54 -1.39 -13.75
CA GLU A 65 6.86 -2.53 -14.61
C GLU A 65 8.32 -2.95 -14.55
N ASP A 66 9.20 -2.01 -14.21
CA ASP A 66 10.63 -2.25 -14.14
C ASP A 66 11.08 -2.72 -12.76
N GLY A 67 10.14 -2.85 -11.82
CA GLY A 67 10.46 -3.27 -10.46
C GLY A 67 10.90 -2.14 -9.56
N ARG A 68 10.74 -0.89 -10.00
CA ARG A 68 11.09 0.27 -9.18
C ARG A 68 9.97 0.54 -8.19
N LEU A 69 10.35 0.74 -6.94
CA LEU A 69 9.41 1.01 -5.87
C LEU A 69 9.39 2.50 -5.52
N SER A 70 8.19 2.99 -5.24
CA SER A 70 7.97 4.33 -4.72
C SER A 70 7.24 4.19 -3.41
N PHE A 71 7.65 4.93 -2.40
CA PHE A 71 7.09 4.84 -1.05
C PHE A 71 6.40 6.14 -0.67
N PHE A 72 5.22 6.02 -0.07
CA PHE A 72 4.43 7.18 0.36
C PHE A 72 3.88 6.94 1.74
N ASP A 73 3.79 8.02 2.54
CA ASP A 73 2.98 8.01 3.75
C ASP A 73 1.84 9.02 3.57
N ALA A 74 1.06 9.25 4.61
CA ALA A 74 -0.08 10.17 4.52
C ALA A 74 0.33 11.62 4.24
N GLU A 75 1.58 11.97 4.48
CA GLU A 75 2.08 13.32 4.25
C GLU A 75 2.71 13.50 2.89
N GLY A 76 3.04 12.43 2.19
CA GLY A 76 3.59 12.51 0.85
C GLY A 76 4.67 11.48 0.57
N PRO A 77 5.47 11.71 -0.49
CA PRO A 77 6.49 10.73 -0.88
C PRO A 77 7.63 10.62 0.12
N LEU A 78 8.15 9.40 0.23
CA LEU A 78 9.28 9.07 1.10
C LEU A 78 10.45 8.61 0.23
N ALA A 79 11.68 8.92 0.66
CA ALA A 79 12.87 8.42 -0.01
C ALA A 79 13.02 6.91 0.21
N THR A 80 12.68 6.44 1.41
CA THR A 80 12.70 5.01 1.76
C THR A 80 11.52 4.75 2.69
N SER A 81 11.15 3.47 2.83
CA SER A 81 10.11 3.09 3.77
C SER A 81 10.56 3.39 5.21
N ARG A 82 9.65 3.90 6.02
CA ARG A 82 9.92 4.09 7.46
C ARG A 82 9.81 2.78 8.21
N LEU A 83 8.89 1.92 7.80
CA LEU A 83 8.67 0.63 8.46
C LEU A 83 9.74 -0.38 8.07
N PHE A 84 10.23 -0.29 6.85
CA PHE A 84 11.24 -1.19 6.31
C PHE A 84 12.34 -0.40 5.62
N PRO A 85 13.16 0.34 6.39
CA PRO A 85 14.15 1.25 5.79
C PRO A 85 15.23 0.54 4.96
N GLU A 86 15.41 -0.76 5.16
CA GLU A 86 16.37 -1.53 4.38
C GLU A 86 15.77 -2.13 3.12
N PHE A 87 14.46 -1.94 2.89
CA PHE A 87 13.83 -2.50 1.70
C PHE A 87 14.39 -1.84 0.45
N PRO A 88 14.79 -2.62 -0.57
CA PRO A 88 15.40 -2.07 -1.76
C PRO A 88 14.43 -1.22 -2.56
N GLN A 89 14.96 -0.23 -3.27
CA GLN A 89 14.13 0.64 -4.12
C GLN A 89 13.82 -0.01 -5.46
N ASN A 90 14.51 -1.09 -5.82
CA ASN A 90 14.27 -1.84 -7.04
C ASN A 90 14.22 -3.32 -6.72
N ILE A 91 13.27 -4.03 -7.33
CA ILE A 91 13.20 -5.48 -7.26
C ILE A 91 13.44 -6.06 -8.65
N GLU A 92 14.09 -7.20 -8.70
CA GLU A 92 14.23 -7.92 -9.96
C GLU A 92 12.91 -8.64 -10.25
N LEU A 93 12.39 -8.40 -11.42
CA LEU A 93 11.15 -9.03 -11.86
C LEU A 93 11.41 -10.16 -12.83
#